data_2e31dfa7a16e165a6fea33624cd9752a
#
_entry.id   2e31dfa7a16e165a6fea33624cd9752a
#
_cell.length_a   1.000
_cell.length_b   1.000
_cell.length_c   1.000
_cell.angle_alpha   90.00
_cell.angle_beta   90.00
_cell.angle_gamma   90.00
#
_symmetry.space_group_name_H-M   'P 1'
#
loop_
_entity.id
_entity.type
_entity.pdbx_description
1 polymer ?
#
loop_
_entity_poly.entity_id
_entity_poly.type
_entity_poly.pdbx_seq_one_letter_code
_entity_poly.pdbx_strand_id
1 'polypeptide(L)'
;KMEGIRFDLLILDVMMPGENGLSLTRSLNENKSVPVLLLTARSEADARIAGLEAGADDYLAKPFHLAELAARIRSVTRRSRNAGELAYTVGNVSLFESSQRLTVAGKEISLLKKEFDILKYFLMRPGHMVDKAVLAEAVWGDHADQSDDFQYVYAQMKNLRRKLTEAGADIEIKAVYGFGYKLIEL
;
A
#
# COMPACT_ATOMS: atom_id res chain seq x y z
N LYS A 1 5.40 -6.23 -29.58
CA LYS A 1 6.47 -7.01 -28.88
C LYS A 1 6.69 -6.38 -27.52
N MET A 2 6.18 -7.01 -26.47
CA MET A 2 6.35 -6.57 -25.07
C MET A 2 7.23 -7.54 -24.29
N GLU A 3 7.98 -8.39 -24.99
CA GLU A 3 8.85 -9.39 -24.39
C GLU A 3 10.07 -8.74 -23.75
N GLY A 4 10.22 -8.91 -22.44
CA GLY A 4 11.41 -8.47 -21.69
C GLY A 4 11.35 -7.06 -21.08
N ILE A 5 10.32 -6.26 -21.33
CA ILE A 5 10.16 -4.94 -20.73
C ILE A 5 9.03 -5.00 -19.70
N ARG A 6 9.30 -4.59 -18.46
CA ARG A 6 8.27 -4.43 -17.42
C ARG A 6 7.69 -3.02 -17.50
N PHE A 7 6.36 -2.95 -17.60
CA PHE A 7 5.62 -1.69 -17.55
C PHE A 7 4.88 -1.59 -16.22
N ASP A 8 4.88 -0.41 -15.61
CA ASP A 8 4.13 -0.14 -14.38
C ASP A 8 2.68 0.26 -14.67
N LEU A 9 2.38 0.71 -15.89
CA LEU A 9 1.06 1.14 -16.36
C LEU A 9 1.06 1.17 -17.89
N LEU A 10 -0.06 0.79 -18.49
CA LEU A 10 -0.37 1.05 -19.90
C LEU A 10 -1.45 2.12 -20.01
N ILE A 11 -1.21 3.10 -20.85
CA ILE A 11 -2.20 4.11 -21.22
C ILE A 11 -2.59 3.84 -22.67
N LEU A 12 -3.83 3.44 -22.89
CA LEU A 12 -4.33 3.05 -24.20
C LEU A 12 -5.45 3.99 -24.66
N ASP A 13 -5.37 4.47 -25.90
CA ASP A 13 -6.48 5.15 -26.55
C ASP A 13 -7.50 4.11 -27.07
N VAL A 14 -8.77 4.28 -26.75
CA VAL A 14 -9.83 3.39 -27.29
C VAL A 14 -9.90 3.46 -28.80
N MET A 15 -9.65 4.65 -29.38
CA MET A 15 -9.77 4.92 -30.81
C MET A 15 -8.38 4.86 -31.50
N MET A 16 -7.68 3.74 -31.40
CA MET A 16 -6.42 3.53 -32.11
C MET A 16 -6.65 3.01 -33.53
N PRO A 17 -5.93 3.49 -34.57
CA PRO A 17 -5.99 2.91 -35.90
C PRO A 17 -5.47 1.47 -35.89
N GLY A 18 -6.28 0.52 -36.41
CA GLY A 18 -5.88 -0.88 -36.60
C GLY A 18 -6.31 -1.82 -35.48
N GLU A 19 -5.98 -1.56 -34.24
CA GLU A 19 -6.44 -2.35 -33.08
C GLU A 19 -7.30 -1.50 -32.14
N ASN A 20 -8.43 -2.08 -31.71
CA ASN A 20 -9.28 -1.42 -30.73
C ASN A 20 -8.66 -1.56 -29.34
N GLY A 21 -8.45 -0.43 -28.63
CA GLY A 21 -7.91 -0.40 -27.27
C GLY A 21 -8.65 -1.30 -26.28
N LEU A 22 -9.97 -1.51 -26.46
CA LEU A 22 -10.78 -2.42 -25.66
C LEU A 22 -10.40 -3.89 -25.89
N SER A 23 -10.14 -4.29 -27.14
CA SER A 23 -9.70 -5.67 -27.46
C SER A 23 -8.34 -5.96 -26.88
N LEU A 24 -7.42 -4.99 -26.98
CA LEU A 24 -6.09 -5.11 -26.37
C LEU A 24 -6.17 -5.19 -24.84
N THR A 25 -7.06 -4.39 -24.23
CA THR A 25 -7.27 -4.41 -22.77
C THR A 25 -7.77 -5.79 -22.32
N ARG A 26 -8.70 -6.43 -23.03
CA ARG A 26 -9.18 -7.78 -22.70
C ARG A 26 -8.05 -8.80 -22.75
N SER A 27 -7.25 -8.80 -23.82
CA SER A 27 -6.10 -9.69 -23.98
C SER A 27 -5.04 -9.53 -22.89
N LEU A 28 -4.81 -8.29 -22.44
CA LEU A 28 -3.87 -7.97 -21.35
C LEU A 28 -4.42 -8.38 -19.98
N ASN A 29 -5.73 -8.27 -19.77
CA ASN A 29 -6.38 -8.63 -18.51
C ASN A 29 -6.40 -10.15 -18.26
N GLU A 30 -6.44 -10.98 -19.31
CA GLU A 30 -6.32 -12.44 -19.18
C GLU A 30 -5.04 -12.84 -18.43
N ASN A 31 -3.96 -12.08 -18.59
CA ASN A 31 -2.67 -12.33 -17.95
C ASN A 31 -2.43 -11.50 -16.67
N LYS A 32 -3.32 -10.57 -16.31
CA LYS A 32 -3.25 -9.65 -15.13
C LYS A 32 -1.87 -9.03 -14.89
N SER A 33 -1.11 -8.76 -15.95
CA SER A 33 0.31 -8.46 -15.83
C SER A 33 0.63 -6.98 -15.65
N VAL A 34 -0.22 -6.06 -16.15
CA VAL A 34 0.02 -4.61 -16.10
C VAL A 34 -1.30 -3.86 -16.01
N PRO A 35 -1.44 -2.86 -15.13
CA PRO A 35 -2.66 -2.05 -15.05
C PRO A 35 -2.87 -1.22 -16.31
N VAL A 36 -4.14 -0.99 -16.66
CA VAL A 36 -4.55 -0.31 -17.89
C VAL A 36 -5.41 0.91 -17.56
N LEU A 37 -5.00 2.09 -18.05
CA LEU A 37 -5.80 3.32 -18.08
C LEU A 37 -6.26 3.59 -19.52
N LEU A 38 -7.57 3.60 -19.75
CA LEU A 38 -8.13 3.88 -21.07
C LEU A 38 -8.35 5.39 -21.28
N LEU A 39 -7.93 5.89 -22.44
CA LEU A 39 -8.32 7.21 -22.92
C LEU A 39 -9.48 7.05 -23.91
N THR A 40 -10.57 7.81 -23.75
CA THR A 40 -11.73 7.70 -24.61
C THR A 40 -12.24 9.07 -25.06
N ALA A 41 -12.66 9.20 -26.31
CA ALA A 41 -13.35 10.39 -26.82
C ALA A 41 -14.84 10.41 -26.42
N ARG A 42 -15.39 9.31 -25.90
CA ARG A 42 -16.80 9.17 -25.55
C ARG A 42 -17.00 9.37 -24.05
N SER A 43 -17.80 10.38 -23.73
CA SER A 43 -18.28 10.65 -22.36
C SER A 43 -19.49 9.78 -21.97
N GLU A 44 -20.00 8.94 -22.88
CA GLU A 44 -21.22 8.16 -22.69
C GLU A 44 -20.99 7.02 -21.66
N ALA A 45 -22.01 6.79 -20.85
CA ALA A 45 -22.00 5.77 -19.81
C ALA A 45 -21.65 4.37 -20.35
N ASP A 46 -22.12 4.05 -21.55
CA ASP A 46 -21.91 2.74 -22.20
C ASP A 46 -20.44 2.49 -22.55
N ALA A 47 -19.70 3.51 -22.99
CA ALA A 47 -18.28 3.37 -23.27
C ALA A 47 -17.44 3.17 -22.00
N ARG A 48 -17.90 3.75 -20.87
CA ARG A 48 -17.29 3.56 -19.55
C ARG A 48 -17.50 2.14 -19.05
N ILE A 49 -18.73 1.65 -19.16
CA ILE A 49 -19.11 0.29 -18.78
C ILE A 49 -18.30 -0.71 -19.61
N ALA A 50 -18.27 -0.56 -20.93
CA ALA A 50 -17.51 -1.43 -21.83
C ALA A 50 -16.00 -1.46 -21.51
N GLY A 51 -15.41 -0.32 -21.11
CA GLY A 51 -14.02 -0.23 -20.71
C GLY A 51 -13.73 -0.98 -19.40
N LEU A 52 -14.59 -0.85 -18.39
CA LEU A 52 -14.49 -1.56 -17.13
C LEU A 52 -14.75 -3.06 -17.30
N GLU A 53 -15.73 -3.45 -18.11
CA GLU A 53 -16.00 -4.86 -18.46
C GLU A 53 -14.86 -5.49 -19.26
N ALA A 54 -14.10 -4.70 -20.03
CA ALA A 54 -12.89 -5.15 -20.69
C ALA A 54 -11.72 -5.39 -19.71
N GLY A 55 -11.87 -4.98 -18.43
CA GLY A 55 -10.89 -5.15 -17.39
C GLY A 55 -9.89 -4.00 -17.25
N ALA A 56 -10.21 -2.81 -17.72
CA ALA A 56 -9.43 -1.62 -17.45
C ALA A 56 -9.52 -1.21 -15.97
N ASP A 57 -8.41 -0.73 -15.41
CA ASP A 57 -8.34 -0.29 -14.01
C ASP A 57 -8.92 1.11 -13.79
N ASP A 58 -8.89 1.95 -14.83
CA ASP A 58 -9.55 3.26 -14.85
C ASP A 58 -9.69 3.76 -16.29
N TYR A 59 -10.44 4.86 -16.48
CA TYR A 59 -10.60 5.51 -17.79
C TYR A 59 -10.55 7.04 -17.61
N LEU A 60 -10.25 7.75 -18.71
CA LEU A 60 -10.21 9.21 -18.77
C LEU A 60 -10.81 9.69 -20.09
N ALA A 61 -11.85 10.51 -20.00
CA ALA A 61 -12.50 11.09 -21.17
C ALA A 61 -11.69 12.26 -21.75
N LYS A 62 -11.59 12.32 -23.07
CA LYS A 62 -11.04 13.46 -23.82
C LYS A 62 -12.13 14.50 -24.08
N PRO A 63 -11.83 15.82 -23.96
CA PRO A 63 -10.57 16.41 -23.54
C PRO A 63 -10.36 16.37 -22.03
N PHE A 64 -9.11 16.22 -21.56
CA PHE A 64 -8.76 16.16 -20.15
C PHE A 64 -7.64 17.13 -19.79
N HIS A 65 -7.56 17.50 -18.53
CA HIS A 65 -6.43 18.25 -18.00
C HIS A 65 -5.27 17.32 -17.60
N LEU A 66 -4.02 17.74 -17.84
CA LEU A 66 -2.83 16.96 -17.46
C LEU A 66 -2.80 16.64 -15.94
N ALA A 67 -3.32 17.54 -15.12
CA ALA A 67 -3.43 17.30 -13.67
C ALA A 67 -4.36 16.13 -13.35
N GLU A 68 -5.45 15.95 -14.08
CA GLU A 68 -6.38 14.82 -13.93
C GLU A 68 -5.73 13.52 -14.38
N LEU A 69 -5.08 13.51 -15.56
CA LEU A 69 -4.32 12.36 -16.04
C LEU A 69 -3.28 11.93 -15.00
N ALA A 70 -2.50 12.86 -14.48
CA ALA A 70 -1.48 12.59 -13.46
C ALA A 70 -2.08 12.02 -12.16
N ALA A 71 -3.25 12.51 -11.74
CA ALA A 71 -3.95 12.00 -10.56
C ALA A 71 -4.44 10.55 -10.76
N ARG A 72 -4.98 10.22 -11.93
CA ARG A 72 -5.43 8.87 -12.29
C ARG A 72 -4.26 7.89 -12.40
N ILE A 73 -3.17 8.28 -13.06
CA ILE A 73 -1.92 7.49 -13.12
C ILE A 73 -1.49 7.12 -11.70
N ARG A 74 -1.37 8.09 -10.79
CA ARG A 74 -0.99 7.83 -9.40
C ARG A 74 -1.98 6.88 -8.69
N SER A 75 -3.27 7.02 -8.93
CA SER A 75 -4.30 6.19 -8.33
C SER A 75 -4.22 4.74 -8.81
N VAL A 76 -4.09 4.54 -10.14
CA VAL A 76 -4.04 3.21 -10.76
C VAL A 76 -2.74 2.49 -10.37
N THR A 77 -1.58 3.14 -10.48
CA THR A 77 -0.29 2.54 -10.11
C THR A 77 -0.22 2.19 -8.62
N ARG A 78 -0.80 3.02 -7.74
CA ARG A 78 -0.89 2.70 -6.32
C ARG A 78 -1.74 1.44 -6.08
N ARG A 79 -2.92 1.32 -6.73
CA ARG A 79 -3.80 0.14 -6.62
C ARG A 79 -3.12 -1.11 -7.16
N SER A 80 -2.44 -1.02 -8.29
CA SER A 80 -1.74 -2.15 -8.90
C SER A 80 -0.56 -2.65 -8.06
N ARG A 81 0.23 -1.74 -7.50
CA ARG A 81 1.32 -2.11 -6.57
C ARG A 81 0.81 -2.83 -5.32
N ASN A 82 -0.44 -2.57 -4.94
CA ASN A 82 -1.09 -3.18 -3.77
C ASN A 82 -2.03 -4.34 -4.13
N ALA A 83 -2.27 -4.61 -5.43
CA ALA A 83 -3.17 -5.66 -5.87
C ALA A 83 -2.60 -7.04 -5.56
N GLY A 84 -3.24 -7.75 -4.64
CA GLY A 84 -2.84 -9.09 -4.21
C GLY A 84 -1.87 -9.12 -3.02
N GLU A 85 -1.44 -7.97 -2.50
CA GLU A 85 -0.60 -7.89 -1.31
C GLU A 85 -1.46 -7.73 -0.05
N LEU A 86 -1.34 -8.69 0.88
CA LEU A 86 -2.00 -8.57 2.18
C LEU A 86 -1.41 -7.35 2.92
N ALA A 87 -2.27 -6.35 3.16
CA ALA A 87 -1.92 -5.18 3.94
C ALA A 87 -2.61 -5.22 5.30
N TYR A 88 -1.85 -4.94 6.34
CA TYR A 88 -2.41 -4.63 7.67
C TYR A 88 -2.69 -3.12 7.70
N THR A 89 -3.96 -2.74 7.73
CA THR A 89 -4.36 -1.32 7.69
C THR A 89 -5.12 -0.93 8.95
N VAL A 90 -4.69 0.17 9.58
CA VAL A 90 -5.38 0.84 10.69
C VAL A 90 -5.26 2.35 10.43
N GLY A 91 -6.40 3.04 10.39
CA GLY A 91 -6.44 4.44 10.02
C GLY A 91 -5.81 4.72 8.65
N ASN A 92 -4.93 5.72 8.56
CA ASN A 92 -4.21 6.08 7.34
C ASN A 92 -2.89 5.30 7.12
N VAL A 93 -2.61 4.31 7.98
CA VAL A 93 -1.38 3.50 7.97
C VAL A 93 -1.63 2.15 7.33
N SER A 94 -0.87 1.78 6.30
CA SER A 94 -0.94 0.48 5.64
C SER A 94 0.45 -0.15 5.54
N LEU A 95 0.60 -1.35 6.11
CA LEU A 95 1.83 -2.13 6.13
C LEU A 95 1.68 -3.35 5.23
N PHE A 96 2.56 -3.46 4.25
CA PHE A 96 2.58 -4.52 3.24
C PHE A 96 3.67 -5.52 3.58
N GLU A 97 3.27 -6.76 3.91
CA GLU A 97 4.20 -7.75 4.43
C GLU A 97 5.17 -8.29 3.37
N SER A 98 4.67 -8.63 2.19
CA SER A 98 5.48 -9.26 1.14
C SER A 98 6.55 -8.31 0.57
N SER A 99 6.24 -7.02 0.45
CA SER A 99 7.17 -5.99 0.01
C SER A 99 7.94 -5.31 1.15
N GLN A 100 7.64 -5.64 2.39
CA GLN A 100 8.18 -4.98 3.61
C GLN A 100 8.04 -3.46 3.56
N ARG A 101 6.93 -2.96 3.03
CA ARG A 101 6.65 -1.57 2.78
C ARG A 101 5.62 -1.01 3.75
N LEU A 102 5.85 0.22 4.22
CA LEU A 102 4.89 1.00 4.99
C LEU A 102 4.44 2.21 4.18
N THR A 103 3.14 2.50 4.21
CA THR A 103 2.61 3.78 3.73
C THR A 103 1.79 4.45 4.81
N VAL A 104 1.93 5.79 4.93
CA VAL A 104 1.11 6.65 5.79
C VAL A 104 0.47 7.70 4.90
N ALA A 105 -0.87 7.78 4.89
CA ALA A 105 -1.63 8.61 3.97
C ALA A 105 -1.18 8.44 2.49
N GLY A 106 -0.81 7.22 2.09
CA GLY A 106 -0.34 6.89 0.75
C GLY A 106 1.11 7.26 0.44
N LYS A 107 1.86 7.86 1.37
CA LYS A 107 3.29 8.15 1.24
C LYS A 107 4.11 7.02 1.84
N GLU A 108 5.13 6.58 1.13
CA GLU A 108 6.02 5.52 1.61
C GLU A 108 6.98 6.02 2.69
N ILE A 109 7.11 5.23 3.77
CA ILE A 109 7.96 5.53 4.92
C ILE A 109 8.93 4.38 5.11
N SER A 110 10.22 4.69 5.20
CA SER A 110 11.27 3.70 5.42
C SER A 110 11.37 3.29 6.89
N LEU A 111 11.24 1.99 7.15
CA LEU A 111 11.45 1.38 8.46
C LEU A 111 12.67 0.49 8.46
N LEU A 112 13.33 0.39 9.62
CA LEU A 112 14.26 -0.70 9.90
C LEU A 112 13.47 -1.99 10.12
N LYS A 113 14.13 -3.14 9.89
CA LYS A 113 13.46 -4.45 10.01
C LYS A 113 12.73 -4.63 11.34
N LYS A 114 13.35 -4.28 12.45
CA LYS A 114 12.74 -4.42 13.80
C LYS A 114 11.58 -3.43 14.03
N GLU A 115 11.68 -2.20 13.51
CA GLU A 115 10.57 -1.25 13.52
C GLU A 115 9.36 -1.78 12.72
N PHE A 116 9.63 -2.41 11.57
CA PHE A 116 8.61 -3.05 10.74
C PHE A 116 7.93 -4.22 11.50
N ASP A 117 8.73 -5.11 12.09
CA ASP A 117 8.24 -6.27 12.83
C ASP A 117 7.38 -5.84 14.05
N ILE A 118 7.79 -4.80 14.77
CA ILE A 118 7.04 -4.20 15.88
C ILE A 118 5.71 -3.64 15.36
N LEU A 119 5.72 -2.81 14.31
CA LEU A 119 4.50 -2.21 13.78
C LEU A 119 3.53 -3.27 13.26
N LYS A 120 4.02 -4.28 12.54
CA LYS A 120 3.25 -5.44 12.09
C LYS A 120 2.55 -6.12 13.27
N TYR A 121 3.27 -6.37 14.36
CA TYR A 121 2.73 -7.03 15.54
C TYR A 121 1.53 -6.28 16.11
N PHE A 122 1.59 -4.94 16.17
CA PHE A 122 0.51 -4.10 16.64
C PHE A 122 -0.65 -3.98 15.66
N LEU A 123 -0.36 -3.83 14.35
CA LEU A 123 -1.41 -3.73 13.32
C LEU A 123 -2.22 -5.02 13.17
N MET A 124 -1.66 -6.17 13.49
CA MET A 124 -2.39 -7.44 13.57
C MET A 124 -3.32 -7.54 14.80
N ARG A 125 -3.14 -6.67 15.81
CA ARG A 125 -3.85 -6.70 17.10
C ARG A 125 -4.24 -5.30 17.54
N PRO A 126 -4.99 -4.54 16.74
CA PRO A 126 -5.34 -3.17 17.08
C PRO A 126 -6.16 -3.15 18.37
N GLY A 127 -5.86 -2.21 19.25
CA GLY A 127 -6.54 -2.05 20.52
C GLY A 127 -6.15 -3.05 21.62
N HIS A 128 -5.35 -4.08 21.32
CA HIS A 128 -4.91 -5.03 22.35
C HIS A 128 -3.69 -4.52 23.11
N MET A 129 -3.67 -4.87 24.40
CA MET A 129 -2.52 -4.63 25.26
C MET A 129 -1.43 -5.66 24.96
N VAL A 130 -0.20 -5.21 24.80
CA VAL A 130 0.98 -6.05 24.53
C VAL A 130 2.02 -5.79 25.61
N ASP A 131 2.32 -6.82 26.37
CA ASP A 131 3.41 -6.78 27.37
C ASP A 131 4.75 -6.64 26.64
N LYS A 132 5.71 -5.96 27.29
CA LYS A 132 7.05 -5.72 26.72
C LYS A 132 7.86 -6.99 26.51
N ALA A 133 7.73 -7.98 27.41
CA ALA A 133 8.45 -9.24 27.27
C ALA A 133 7.87 -10.07 26.12
N VAL A 134 6.54 -10.10 25.99
CA VAL A 134 5.83 -10.75 24.87
C VAL A 134 6.19 -10.10 23.53
N LEU A 135 6.30 -8.77 23.49
CA LEU A 135 6.75 -8.05 22.29
C LEU A 135 8.22 -8.38 21.96
N ALA A 136 9.09 -8.40 22.97
CA ALA A 136 10.50 -8.74 22.80
C ALA A 136 10.66 -10.15 22.22
N GLU A 137 10.00 -11.14 22.81
CA GLU A 137 10.01 -12.52 22.35
C GLU A 137 9.49 -12.64 20.91
N ALA A 138 8.35 -12.00 20.59
CA ALA A 138 7.74 -12.05 19.25
C ALA A 138 8.60 -11.43 18.15
N VAL A 139 9.40 -10.40 18.47
CA VAL A 139 10.19 -9.65 17.48
C VAL A 139 11.66 -10.09 17.44
N TRP A 140 12.23 -10.54 18.55
CA TRP A 140 13.65 -10.92 18.65
C TRP A 140 13.86 -12.43 18.85
N GLY A 141 12.81 -13.19 19.22
CA GLY A 141 12.90 -14.63 19.46
C GLY A 141 13.88 -14.97 20.59
N ASP A 142 14.64 -16.04 20.42
CA ASP A 142 15.62 -16.55 21.42
C ASP A 142 16.71 -15.54 21.82
N HIS A 143 16.84 -14.42 21.11
CA HIS A 143 17.75 -13.33 21.49
C HIS A 143 17.16 -12.35 22.51
N ALA A 144 15.88 -12.52 22.87
CA ALA A 144 15.22 -11.68 23.87
C ALA A 144 15.74 -11.89 25.30
N ASP A 145 16.25 -13.09 25.59
CA ASP A 145 16.68 -13.51 26.95
C ASP A 145 18.05 -12.96 27.40
N GLN A 146 18.78 -12.26 26.52
CA GLN A 146 20.17 -11.87 26.81
C GLN A 146 20.33 -10.57 27.63
N SER A 147 19.23 -9.86 27.92
CA SER A 147 19.29 -8.70 28.81
C SER A 147 17.95 -8.48 29.52
N ASP A 148 17.95 -8.47 30.85
CA ASP A 148 16.81 -8.04 31.70
C ASP A 148 16.37 -6.58 31.42
N ASP A 149 17.15 -5.86 30.64
CA ASP A 149 16.98 -4.45 30.34
C ASP A 149 16.50 -4.26 28.90
N PHE A 150 15.20 -4.24 28.67
CA PHE A 150 14.53 -4.04 27.36
C PHE A 150 14.91 -2.73 26.62
N GLN A 151 16.12 -2.20 26.81
CA GLN A 151 16.60 -0.95 26.20
C GLN A 151 16.53 -0.97 24.67
N TYR A 152 16.82 -2.12 24.06
CA TYR A 152 16.71 -2.30 22.61
C TYR A 152 15.27 -2.19 22.11
N VAL A 153 14.28 -2.67 22.88
CA VAL A 153 12.85 -2.51 22.57
C VAL A 153 12.45 -1.04 22.66
N TYR A 154 12.88 -0.36 23.75
CA TYR A 154 12.58 1.05 23.95
C TYR A 154 13.17 1.93 22.84
N ALA A 155 14.41 1.64 22.42
CA ALA A 155 15.07 2.39 21.34
C ALA A 155 14.31 2.26 20.00
N GLN A 156 13.93 1.03 19.60
CA GLN A 156 13.18 0.81 18.37
C GLN A 156 11.77 1.41 18.46
N MET A 157 11.11 1.26 19.59
CA MET A 157 9.80 1.85 19.84
C MET A 157 9.82 3.37 19.75
N LYS A 158 10.83 4.02 20.34
CA LYS A 158 11.01 5.48 20.25
C LYS A 158 11.18 5.94 18.80
N ASN A 159 12.04 5.25 18.03
CA ASN A 159 12.28 5.58 16.63
C ASN A 159 11.03 5.38 15.77
N LEU A 160 10.32 4.25 15.94
CA LEU A 160 9.09 3.97 15.24
C LEU A 160 8.03 5.04 15.51
N ARG A 161 7.78 5.40 16.78
CA ARG A 161 6.83 6.45 17.15
C ARG A 161 7.16 7.77 16.49
N ARG A 162 8.42 8.20 16.55
CA ARG A 162 8.88 9.43 15.90
C ARG A 162 8.56 9.42 14.41
N LYS A 163 8.89 8.33 13.70
CA LYS A 163 8.62 8.18 12.26
C LYS A 163 7.13 8.24 11.93
N LEU A 164 6.27 7.58 12.71
CA LEU A 164 4.81 7.63 12.53
C LEU A 164 4.27 9.03 12.74
N THR A 165 4.71 9.74 13.79
CA THR A 165 4.30 11.12 14.06
C THR A 165 4.77 12.08 12.96
N GLU A 166 6.04 12.00 12.54
CA GLU A 166 6.60 12.84 11.46
C GLU A 166 5.90 12.59 10.11
N ALA A 167 5.40 11.37 9.90
CA ALA A 167 4.65 11.00 8.70
C ALA A 167 3.17 11.42 8.74
N GLY A 168 2.66 11.91 9.87
CA GLY A 168 1.25 12.26 10.05
C GLY A 168 0.32 11.04 10.14
N ALA A 169 0.79 9.97 10.81
CA ALA A 169 -0.04 8.81 11.08
C ALA A 169 -1.17 9.19 12.07
N ASP A 170 -2.38 8.71 11.79
CA ASP A 170 -3.56 8.83 12.68
C ASP A 170 -3.67 7.68 13.67
N ILE A 171 -2.56 7.00 13.93
CA ILE A 171 -2.41 5.98 14.97
C ILE A 171 -1.27 6.34 15.93
N GLU A 172 -1.38 5.83 17.15
CA GLU A 172 -0.33 5.97 18.17
C GLU A 172 -0.11 4.65 18.91
N ILE A 173 1.17 4.29 19.14
CA ILE A 173 1.51 3.20 20.05
C ILE A 173 1.75 3.81 21.43
N LYS A 174 0.74 3.76 22.31
CA LYS A 174 0.83 4.28 23.69
C LYS A 174 1.51 3.32 24.63
N ALA A 175 2.35 3.85 25.51
CA ALA A 175 2.82 3.12 26.70
C ALA A 175 1.73 3.17 27.78
N VAL A 176 1.45 2.02 28.37
CA VAL A 176 0.55 1.89 29.52
C VAL A 176 1.39 1.43 30.71
N TYR A 177 1.52 2.31 31.70
CA TYR A 177 2.39 2.08 32.85
C TYR A 177 2.05 0.76 33.57
N GLY A 178 3.06 -0.08 33.78
CA GLY A 178 2.90 -1.39 34.44
C GLY A 178 2.37 -2.51 33.54
N PHE A 179 1.89 -2.23 32.32
CA PHE A 179 1.23 -3.23 31.46
C PHE A 179 1.89 -3.42 30.08
N GLY A 180 2.61 -2.42 29.58
CA GLY A 180 3.25 -2.51 28.25
C GLY A 180 2.78 -1.46 27.26
N TYR A 181 2.37 -1.88 26.05
CA TYR A 181 2.01 -0.99 24.94
C TYR A 181 0.67 -1.34 24.31
N LYS A 182 0.04 -0.35 23.71
CA LYS A 182 -1.22 -0.52 22.97
C LYS A 182 -1.26 0.40 21.75
N LEU A 183 -1.67 -0.13 20.59
CA LEU A 183 -1.95 0.68 19.41
C LEU A 183 -3.38 1.21 19.49
N ILE A 184 -3.54 2.51 19.26
CA ILE A 184 -4.83 3.20 19.22
C ILE A 184 -4.92 4.07 17.96
N GLU A 185 -6.14 4.32 17.47
CA GLU A 185 -6.44 5.38 16.51
C GLU A 185 -6.59 6.72 17.26
N LEU A 186 -6.22 7.84 16.58
CA LEU A 186 -6.27 9.20 17.12
C LEU A 186 -7.56 9.91 16.72
#